data_c2b3060ce888d97030cbe267c1ef05a4
#
_entry.id   c2b3060ce888d97030cbe267c1ef05a4
#
_cell.length_a   1.000
_cell.length_b   1.000
_cell.length_c   1.000
_cell.angle_alpha   90.00
_cell.angle_beta   90.00
_cell.angle_gamma   90.00
#
_symmetry.space_group_name_H-M   'P 1'
#
loop_
_entity.id
_entity.type
_entity.pdbx_description
1 polymer ?
#
loop_
_entity_poly.entity_id
_entity_poly.type
_entity_poly.pdbx_seq_one_letter_code
_entity_poly.pdbx_strand_id
1 'polypeptide(L)'
;MSVQYKDYYQSLGVARTANADEIKKAFRKLAREFHPDVAKDKKKAEEKFKEINEAYEVLSDPDKRKKYDELGANWKSGAEFRPPPGGGGFGGQPFRGGRPMSSEDFQTHFGGTGFSDFFEQLFGSRMRGNGFGGAGPAAEPAAEESRDIEGDLMVTLEEAKRGSLRTVTVRHDHRTDSHQVKIPAGITEGQKLRMTGRGEHGGDLYLRVRLAKHPDFEVDGHNLVYELELAPWEAALGAEIAVPTLDGKVNIKIPAGIASGQKLRVRGRGLGKAGDLLIINKIVVPGKISDAQRKLWEQLARESRFNPRD
;
A
#
# COMPACT_ATOMS: atom_id res chain seq x y z
N MET A 1 -4.35 3.48 -27.21
CA MET A 1 -5.41 4.10 -26.37
C MET A 1 -4.75 5.11 -25.45
N SER A 2 -5.32 6.30 -25.29
CA SER A 2 -4.81 7.30 -24.35
C SER A 2 -5.13 6.85 -22.93
N VAL A 3 -4.12 6.70 -22.08
CA VAL A 3 -4.30 6.42 -20.65
C VAL A 3 -5.00 7.62 -20.02
N GLN A 4 -6.12 7.36 -19.36
CA GLN A 4 -6.86 8.43 -18.69
C GLN A 4 -6.14 8.84 -17.39
N TYR A 5 -5.93 10.14 -17.24
CA TYR A 5 -5.41 10.72 -16.00
C TYR A 5 -6.39 10.47 -14.84
N LYS A 6 -5.87 9.94 -13.74
CA LYS A 6 -6.62 9.79 -12.49
C LYS A 6 -6.23 10.88 -11.49
N ASP A 7 -7.20 11.63 -11.01
CA ASP A 7 -6.95 12.63 -9.95
C ASP A 7 -7.00 11.97 -8.56
N TYR A 8 -5.84 11.62 -8.04
CA TYR A 8 -5.70 10.97 -6.73
C TYR A 8 -6.14 11.83 -5.55
N TYR A 9 -6.03 13.17 -5.66
CA TYR A 9 -6.57 14.07 -4.64
C TYR A 9 -8.10 14.00 -4.60
N GLN A 10 -8.73 13.92 -5.76
CA GLN A 10 -10.18 13.75 -5.88
C GLN A 10 -10.61 12.36 -5.37
N SER A 11 -9.86 11.31 -5.66
CA SER A 11 -10.15 9.94 -5.18
C SER A 11 -10.13 9.86 -3.65
N LEU A 12 -9.27 10.64 -2.98
CA LEU A 12 -9.23 10.75 -1.51
C LEU A 12 -10.15 11.85 -0.96
N GLY A 13 -10.73 12.70 -1.81
CA GLY A 13 -11.58 13.82 -1.39
C GLY A 13 -10.82 14.91 -0.61
N VAL A 14 -9.54 15.15 -0.95
CA VAL A 14 -8.69 16.16 -0.31
C VAL A 14 -8.24 17.23 -1.29
N ALA A 15 -7.87 18.41 -0.76
CA ALA A 15 -7.30 19.47 -1.58
C ALA A 15 -5.88 19.11 -2.04
N ARG A 16 -5.42 19.64 -3.18
CA ARG A 16 -4.05 19.44 -3.67
C ARG A 16 -2.99 19.98 -2.70
N THR A 17 -3.37 20.95 -1.87
CA THR A 17 -2.52 21.53 -0.81
C THR A 17 -2.54 20.75 0.48
N ALA A 18 -3.28 19.62 0.55
CA ALA A 18 -3.41 18.80 1.75
C ALA A 18 -2.04 18.30 2.24
N ASN A 19 -1.83 18.38 3.54
CA ASN A 19 -0.63 17.85 4.19
C ASN A 19 -0.73 16.32 4.39
N ALA A 20 0.37 15.68 4.82
CA ALA A 20 0.45 14.24 5.00
C ALA A 20 -0.59 13.69 6.00
N ASP A 21 -0.86 14.43 7.08
CA ASP A 21 -1.83 14.01 8.11
C ASP A 21 -3.28 14.08 7.58
N GLU A 22 -3.60 15.09 6.77
CA GLU A 22 -4.90 15.21 6.12
C GLU A 22 -5.12 14.08 5.11
N ILE A 23 -4.12 13.75 4.31
CA ILE A 23 -4.13 12.63 3.36
C ILE A 23 -4.32 11.30 4.12
N LYS A 24 -3.55 11.08 5.20
CA LYS A 24 -3.65 9.89 6.06
C LYS A 24 -5.03 9.77 6.70
N LYS A 25 -5.59 10.87 7.18
CA LYS A 25 -6.94 10.91 7.78
C LYS A 25 -8.04 10.62 6.78
N ALA A 26 -7.98 11.20 5.58
CA ALA A 26 -8.93 10.94 4.50
C ALA A 26 -8.88 9.47 4.05
N PHE A 27 -7.67 8.95 3.85
CA PHE A 27 -7.47 7.53 3.54
C PHE A 27 -8.09 6.62 4.60
N ARG A 28 -7.77 6.82 5.89
CA ARG A 28 -8.33 6.02 7.00
C ARG A 28 -9.86 5.99 7.00
N LYS A 29 -10.48 7.14 6.73
CA LYS A 29 -11.95 7.25 6.66
C LYS A 29 -12.50 6.41 5.51
N LEU A 30 -12.00 6.63 4.28
CA LEU A 30 -12.48 5.95 3.08
C LEU A 30 -12.15 4.45 3.09
N ALA A 31 -10.96 4.06 3.56
CA ALA A 31 -10.57 2.67 3.64
C ALA A 31 -11.45 1.86 4.61
N ARG A 32 -11.92 2.47 5.72
CA ARG A 32 -12.90 1.84 6.62
C ARG A 32 -14.29 1.74 5.99
N GLU A 33 -14.71 2.77 5.23
CA GLU A 33 -16.01 2.83 4.57
C GLU A 33 -16.13 1.80 3.45
N PHE A 34 -15.07 1.65 2.63
CA PHE A 34 -15.03 0.77 1.47
C PHE A 34 -14.28 -0.54 1.71
N HIS A 35 -14.05 -0.92 2.98
CA HIS A 35 -13.35 -2.16 3.29
C HIS A 35 -14.16 -3.38 2.82
N PRO A 36 -13.55 -4.36 2.09
CA PRO A 36 -14.30 -5.49 1.52
C PRO A 36 -15.01 -6.36 2.56
N ASP A 37 -14.52 -6.39 3.80
CA ASP A 37 -15.14 -7.16 4.90
C ASP A 37 -16.37 -6.48 5.50
N VAL A 38 -16.50 -5.14 5.32
CA VAL A 38 -17.57 -4.35 5.97
C VAL A 38 -18.63 -3.90 4.98
N ALA A 39 -18.28 -3.74 3.72
CA ALA A 39 -19.15 -3.18 2.70
C ALA A 39 -20.28 -4.13 2.29
N LYS A 40 -21.49 -3.56 2.10
CA LYS A 40 -22.68 -4.29 1.65
C LYS A 40 -22.56 -4.78 0.20
N ASP A 41 -21.97 -3.97 -0.68
CA ASP A 41 -21.71 -4.29 -2.10
C ASP A 41 -20.21 -4.54 -2.28
N LYS A 42 -19.81 -5.80 -2.15
CA LYS A 42 -18.40 -6.22 -2.18
C LYS A 42 -17.68 -5.81 -3.47
N LYS A 43 -18.35 -5.89 -4.62
CA LYS A 43 -17.71 -5.63 -5.92
C LYS A 43 -17.38 -4.15 -6.11
N LYS A 44 -18.34 -3.26 -5.82
CA LYS A 44 -18.12 -1.81 -5.88
C LYS A 44 -17.15 -1.33 -4.80
N ALA A 45 -17.20 -1.94 -3.62
CA ALA A 45 -16.27 -1.64 -2.54
C ALA A 45 -14.84 -2.03 -2.90
N GLU A 46 -14.64 -3.18 -3.53
CA GLU A 46 -13.32 -3.64 -3.98
C GLU A 46 -12.71 -2.68 -5.02
N GLU A 47 -13.49 -2.24 -6.01
CA GLU A 47 -13.04 -1.27 -7.00
C GLU A 47 -12.65 0.07 -6.36
N LYS A 48 -13.51 0.60 -5.46
CA LYS A 48 -13.24 1.83 -4.73
C LYS A 48 -12.05 1.70 -3.77
N PHE A 49 -11.93 0.58 -3.10
CA PHE A 49 -10.81 0.30 -2.21
C PHE A 49 -9.48 0.26 -2.96
N LYS A 50 -9.45 -0.32 -4.17
CA LYS A 50 -8.28 -0.29 -5.06
C LYS A 50 -7.89 1.14 -5.46
N GLU A 51 -8.86 1.96 -5.87
CA GLU A 51 -8.62 3.37 -6.22
C GLU A 51 -8.07 4.17 -5.03
N ILE A 52 -8.64 3.98 -3.84
CA ILE A 52 -8.23 4.66 -2.60
C ILE A 52 -6.82 4.25 -2.19
N ASN A 53 -6.49 2.95 -2.27
CA ASN A 53 -5.15 2.44 -1.97
C ASN A 53 -4.11 2.97 -2.95
N GLU A 54 -4.42 2.98 -4.25
CA GLU A 54 -3.55 3.52 -5.30
C GLU A 54 -3.26 5.01 -5.06
N ALA A 55 -4.30 5.80 -4.79
CA ALA A 55 -4.16 7.22 -4.48
C ALA A 55 -3.29 7.47 -3.24
N TYR A 56 -3.49 6.68 -2.18
CA TYR A 56 -2.70 6.80 -0.96
C TYR A 56 -1.26 6.35 -1.14
N GLU A 57 -0.99 5.29 -1.90
CA GLU A 57 0.36 4.82 -2.22
C GLU A 57 1.20 5.90 -2.91
N VAL A 58 0.56 6.72 -3.74
CA VAL A 58 1.23 7.83 -4.44
C VAL A 58 1.36 9.07 -3.56
N LEU A 59 0.29 9.48 -2.88
CA LEU A 59 0.24 10.75 -2.17
C LEU A 59 0.88 10.72 -0.78
N SER A 60 1.04 9.53 -0.17
CA SER A 60 1.71 9.37 1.13
C SER A 60 3.23 9.41 1.05
N ASP A 61 3.79 9.09 -0.12
CA ASP A 61 5.23 9.11 -0.38
C ASP A 61 5.63 10.46 -1.01
N PRO A 62 6.51 11.26 -0.39
CA PRO A 62 6.90 12.58 -0.91
C PRO A 62 7.47 12.54 -2.32
N ASP A 63 8.27 11.52 -2.66
CA ASP A 63 8.93 11.41 -3.96
C ASP A 63 7.92 11.02 -5.06
N LYS A 64 7.00 10.09 -4.75
CA LYS A 64 5.93 9.71 -5.66
C LYS A 64 4.96 10.87 -5.87
N ARG A 65 4.58 11.55 -4.80
CA ARG A 65 3.70 12.73 -4.84
C ARG A 65 4.27 13.82 -5.71
N LYS A 66 5.55 14.16 -5.54
CA LYS A 66 6.25 15.17 -6.35
C LYS A 66 6.18 14.85 -7.83
N LYS A 67 6.49 13.60 -8.22
CA LYS A 67 6.40 13.16 -9.62
C LYS A 67 4.98 13.21 -10.17
N TYR A 68 4.01 12.82 -9.37
CA TYR A 68 2.61 12.88 -9.74
C TYR A 68 2.14 14.33 -9.94
N ASP A 69 2.54 15.26 -9.08
CA ASP A 69 2.19 16.68 -9.17
C ASP A 69 2.84 17.35 -10.40
N GLU A 70 4.10 17.03 -10.69
CA GLU A 70 4.82 17.48 -11.90
C GLU A 70 4.10 17.00 -13.19
N LEU A 71 3.67 15.75 -13.20
CA LEU A 71 2.90 15.18 -14.31
C LEU A 71 1.55 15.88 -14.47
N GLY A 72 0.82 16.07 -13.38
CA GLY A 72 -0.50 16.71 -13.38
C GLY A 72 -0.49 18.16 -13.84
N ALA A 73 0.60 18.89 -13.62
CA ALA A 73 0.82 20.23 -14.15
C ALA A 73 0.93 20.24 -15.68
N ASN A 74 1.65 19.28 -16.25
CA ASN A 74 1.83 19.14 -17.69
C ASN A 74 0.58 18.62 -18.41
N TRP A 75 -0.21 17.77 -17.76
CA TRP A 75 -1.45 17.22 -18.31
C TRP A 75 -2.53 18.29 -18.53
N LYS A 76 -2.64 19.23 -17.62
CA LYS A 76 -3.59 20.38 -17.76
C LYS A 76 -3.24 21.30 -18.93
N SER A 77 -2.01 21.28 -19.41
CA SER A 77 -1.53 22.07 -20.53
C SER A 77 -1.85 21.44 -21.91
N GLY A 78 -2.59 20.32 -21.96
CA GLY A 78 -2.98 19.66 -23.21
C GLY A 78 -1.83 18.94 -23.94
N ALA A 79 -0.71 18.74 -23.26
CA ALA A 79 0.40 17.97 -23.81
C ALA A 79 0.08 16.46 -23.75
N GLU A 80 0.21 15.76 -24.86
CA GLU A 80 0.26 14.29 -24.87
C GLU A 80 1.37 13.83 -23.93
N PHE A 81 1.04 12.84 -23.08
CA PHE A 81 2.02 12.23 -22.19
C PHE A 81 3.16 11.66 -23.04
N ARG A 82 4.28 12.36 -23.06
CA ARG A 82 5.58 11.80 -23.42
C ARG A 82 6.34 11.63 -22.11
N PRO A 83 6.73 10.38 -21.73
CA PRO A 83 7.62 10.20 -20.60
C PRO A 83 8.84 11.10 -20.78
N PRO A 84 9.30 11.83 -19.74
CA PRO A 84 10.40 12.76 -19.87
C PRO A 84 11.61 12.02 -20.43
N PRO A 85 12.27 12.55 -21.50
CA PRO A 85 13.53 12.04 -21.94
C PRO A 85 14.58 12.47 -20.93
N GLY A 86 14.93 11.61 -19.97
CA GLY A 86 15.97 12.00 -19.01
C GLY A 86 15.83 11.39 -17.62
N GLY A 87 15.64 10.10 -17.53
CA GLY A 87 16.06 9.27 -16.40
C GLY A 87 17.29 8.51 -16.86
N GLY A 88 18.23 9.24 -17.47
CA GLY A 88 19.36 8.65 -18.12
C GLY A 88 20.55 8.58 -17.21
N GLY A 89 21.21 7.59 -17.27
CA GLY A 89 22.62 7.50 -17.10
C GLY A 89 23.11 6.58 -18.19
N PHE A 90 23.98 7.11 -19.01
CA PHE A 90 24.96 6.42 -19.84
C PHE A 90 24.50 5.52 -21.02
N GLY A 91 24.71 6.09 -22.17
CA GLY A 91 25.42 5.50 -23.31
C GLY A 91 24.87 4.21 -23.90
N GLY A 92 24.39 4.26 -25.12
CA GLY A 92 24.42 3.11 -25.96
C GLY A 92 23.19 2.91 -26.85
N GLN A 93 23.31 3.34 -28.09
CA GLN A 93 22.71 2.85 -29.32
C GLN A 93 21.18 2.72 -29.43
N PRO A 94 20.63 3.11 -30.56
CA PRO A 94 19.20 2.97 -30.86
C PRO A 94 18.84 1.49 -30.98
N PHE A 95 17.95 1.03 -30.10
CA PHE A 95 17.37 -0.30 -30.15
C PHE A 95 16.52 -0.43 -31.43
N ARG A 96 17.10 -1.07 -32.42
CA ARG A 96 16.46 -1.42 -33.69
C ARG A 96 15.87 -2.82 -33.47
N GLY A 97 14.55 -2.93 -33.33
CA GLY A 97 13.86 -4.19 -33.41
C GLY A 97 13.12 -4.66 -32.16
N GLY A 98 12.24 -3.82 -31.61
CA GLY A 98 11.12 -4.25 -30.78
C GLY A 98 9.89 -3.53 -31.28
N ARG A 99 8.86 -4.23 -31.74
CA ARG A 99 7.55 -3.63 -31.97
C ARG A 99 7.14 -2.96 -30.66
N PRO A 100 6.67 -1.69 -30.67
CA PRO A 100 6.07 -1.11 -29.50
C PRO A 100 4.89 -2.01 -29.10
N MET A 101 4.94 -2.55 -27.91
CA MET A 101 3.85 -3.32 -27.32
C MET A 101 2.61 -2.42 -27.34
N SER A 102 1.52 -2.87 -27.97
CA SER A 102 0.32 -2.07 -28.05
C SER A 102 -0.27 -1.93 -26.67
N SER A 103 -1.01 -0.84 -26.41
CA SER A 103 -1.72 -0.64 -25.13
C SER A 103 -2.74 -1.77 -24.85
N GLU A 104 -3.15 -2.50 -25.89
CA GLU A 104 -3.98 -3.70 -25.80
C GLU A 104 -3.20 -4.89 -25.25
N ASP A 105 -1.96 -5.11 -25.68
CA ASP A 105 -1.08 -6.16 -25.17
C ASP A 105 -0.76 -5.95 -23.68
N PHE A 106 -0.61 -4.68 -23.25
CA PHE A 106 -0.35 -4.34 -21.87
C PHE A 106 -1.58 -4.57 -20.97
N GLN A 107 -2.80 -4.22 -21.42
CA GLN A 107 -4.04 -4.52 -20.69
C GLN A 107 -4.32 -6.02 -20.60
N THR A 108 -3.85 -6.78 -21.58
CA THR A 108 -4.05 -8.22 -21.66
C THR A 108 -3.20 -8.96 -20.64
N HIS A 109 -1.98 -8.48 -20.36
CA HIS A 109 -1.07 -9.13 -19.42
C HIS A 109 -1.27 -8.74 -17.94
N PHE A 110 -1.83 -7.56 -17.65
CA PHE A 110 -1.82 -6.99 -16.30
C PHE A 110 -3.19 -6.67 -15.68
N GLY A 111 -4.29 -7.03 -16.30
CA GLY A 111 -5.64 -6.75 -15.80
C GLY A 111 -6.00 -7.34 -14.41
N GLY A 112 -5.07 -7.97 -13.73
CA GLY A 112 -5.25 -8.63 -12.43
C GLY A 112 -4.47 -8.03 -11.26
N THR A 113 -3.61 -7.03 -11.47
CA THR A 113 -2.65 -6.54 -10.46
C THR A 113 -3.26 -5.73 -9.32
N GLY A 114 -4.46 -5.22 -9.50
CA GLY A 114 -5.13 -4.37 -8.51
C GLY A 114 -4.74 -2.89 -8.59
N PHE A 115 -3.74 -2.53 -9.39
CA PHE A 115 -3.40 -1.15 -9.73
C PHE A 115 -3.90 -0.80 -11.14
N SER A 116 -4.12 0.50 -11.40
CA SER A 116 -4.56 0.96 -12.71
C SER A 116 -3.40 1.07 -13.69
N ASP A 117 -3.71 1.02 -14.99
CA ASP A 117 -2.74 1.22 -16.08
C ASP A 117 -2.00 2.57 -15.95
N PHE A 118 -2.67 3.57 -15.39
CA PHE A 118 -2.08 4.88 -15.12
C PHE A 118 -0.94 4.78 -14.07
N PHE A 119 -1.18 4.05 -12.99
CA PHE A 119 -0.18 3.83 -11.94
C PHE A 119 1.02 3.05 -12.48
N GLU A 120 0.76 2.00 -13.24
CA GLU A 120 1.79 1.13 -13.80
C GLU A 120 2.70 1.87 -14.78
N GLN A 121 2.15 2.74 -15.63
CA GLN A 121 2.95 3.57 -16.53
C GLN A 121 3.80 4.59 -15.79
N LEU A 122 3.29 5.15 -14.70
CA LEU A 122 3.99 6.21 -13.97
C LEU A 122 5.08 5.66 -13.04
N PHE A 123 4.84 4.50 -12.43
CA PHE A 123 5.70 3.93 -11.38
C PHE A 123 6.24 2.53 -11.70
N GLY A 124 5.63 1.78 -12.64
CA GLY A 124 5.97 0.39 -12.93
C GLY A 124 7.36 0.20 -13.57
N SER A 125 7.85 1.16 -14.36
CA SER A 125 9.16 1.03 -15.05
C SER A 125 10.37 0.98 -14.11
N ARG A 126 10.25 1.52 -12.89
CA ARG A 126 11.32 1.49 -11.88
C ARG A 126 11.36 0.22 -11.03
N MET A 127 10.26 -0.52 -10.96
CA MET A 127 10.22 -1.81 -10.26
C MET A 127 10.84 -2.95 -11.07
N ARG A 128 11.05 -2.75 -12.37
CA ARG A 128 11.69 -3.72 -13.27
C ARG A 128 13.21 -3.64 -13.35
N GLY A 129 13.84 -2.68 -12.68
CA GLY A 129 15.28 -2.44 -12.74
C GLY A 129 16.07 -3.20 -11.67
N ASN A 130 16.28 -4.47 -11.84
CA ASN A 130 17.54 -5.15 -11.55
C ASN A 130 17.47 -6.65 -11.98
N GLY A 131 17.69 -6.91 -13.24
CA GLY A 131 17.76 -8.25 -13.80
C GLY A 131 18.69 -8.27 -15.02
N PHE A 132 19.96 -8.39 -14.73
CA PHE A 132 21.03 -9.02 -15.49
C PHE A 132 20.83 -9.18 -17.00
N GLY A 133 21.50 -8.31 -17.76
CA GLY A 133 21.80 -8.52 -19.18
C GLY A 133 22.84 -9.59 -19.35
N GLY A 134 22.50 -10.68 -20.00
CA GLY A 134 23.42 -11.68 -20.54
C GLY A 134 23.25 -11.74 -22.04
N ALA A 135 24.23 -11.21 -22.78
CA ALA A 135 24.31 -11.38 -24.23
C ALA A 135 24.88 -12.76 -24.55
N GLY A 136 24.22 -13.47 -25.46
CA GLY A 136 24.76 -14.65 -26.12
C GLY A 136 24.12 -14.81 -27.49
N PRO A 137 24.87 -15.20 -28.52
CA PRO A 137 24.46 -15.11 -29.91
C PRO A 137 23.81 -16.40 -30.45
N ALA A 138 23.15 -16.24 -31.56
CA ALA A 138 22.77 -17.21 -32.58
C ALA A 138 21.40 -17.88 -32.47
N ALA A 139 20.64 -17.60 -33.50
CA ALA A 139 19.31 -18.11 -33.79
C ALA A 139 19.36 -19.58 -34.22
N GLU A 140 18.50 -20.38 -33.61
CA GLU A 140 17.94 -21.59 -34.21
C GLU A 140 16.39 -21.47 -34.20
N PRO A 141 15.66 -22.15 -35.08
CA PRO A 141 14.23 -21.91 -35.28
C PRO A 141 13.46 -22.32 -34.02
N ALA A 142 12.78 -21.36 -33.46
CA ALA A 142 12.08 -21.45 -32.18
C ALA A 142 10.95 -22.48 -32.22
N ALA A 143 11.13 -23.55 -31.47
CA ALA A 143 10.02 -24.17 -30.77
C ALA A 143 9.37 -23.05 -29.93
N GLU A 144 8.03 -22.95 -29.89
CA GLU A 144 7.31 -21.98 -29.04
C GLU A 144 7.76 -22.14 -27.60
N GLU A 145 8.68 -21.28 -27.16
CA GLU A 145 9.23 -21.32 -25.81
C GLU A 145 8.13 -21.00 -24.83
N SER A 146 7.95 -21.88 -23.85
CA SER A 146 7.07 -21.64 -22.71
C SER A 146 7.43 -20.32 -22.03
N ARG A 147 6.48 -19.38 -21.94
CA ARG A 147 6.73 -18.07 -21.35
C ARG A 147 6.07 -17.95 -19.99
N ASP A 148 6.90 -17.67 -19.00
CA ASP A 148 6.45 -17.37 -17.67
C ASP A 148 5.82 -15.97 -17.62
N ILE A 149 4.71 -15.85 -16.89
CA ILE A 149 4.01 -14.58 -16.67
C ILE A 149 4.25 -14.15 -15.22
N GLU A 150 4.59 -12.89 -15.01
CA GLU A 150 4.66 -12.27 -13.69
C GLU A 150 3.56 -11.22 -13.55
N GLY A 151 2.87 -11.23 -12.38
CA GLY A 151 1.88 -10.22 -12.03
C GLY A 151 1.93 -9.90 -10.53
N ASP A 152 1.34 -8.76 -10.14
CA ASP A 152 1.19 -8.42 -8.73
C ASP A 152 -0.21 -8.85 -8.25
N LEU A 153 -0.30 -9.37 -7.03
CA LEU A 153 -1.54 -9.75 -6.36
C LEU A 153 -1.73 -8.90 -5.12
N MET A 154 -2.70 -7.97 -5.14
CA MET A 154 -3.03 -7.19 -3.97
C MET A 154 -3.80 -8.05 -2.96
N VAL A 155 -3.30 -8.11 -1.72
CA VAL A 155 -3.82 -8.92 -0.61
C VAL A 155 -4.10 -8.01 0.58
N THR A 156 -5.27 -8.12 1.22
CA THR A 156 -5.55 -7.37 2.46
C THR A 156 -4.81 -7.98 3.64
N LEU A 157 -4.67 -7.23 4.74
CA LEU A 157 -3.98 -7.74 5.94
C LEU A 157 -4.74 -8.89 6.59
N GLU A 158 -6.07 -8.90 6.52
CA GLU A 158 -6.94 -9.98 7.01
C GLU A 158 -6.72 -11.26 6.20
N GLU A 159 -6.67 -11.14 4.87
CA GLU A 159 -6.35 -12.26 3.98
C GLU A 159 -4.93 -12.79 4.23
N ALA A 160 -3.96 -11.88 4.36
CA ALA A 160 -2.58 -12.25 4.66
C ALA A 160 -2.46 -12.97 6.02
N LYS A 161 -3.24 -12.56 7.01
CA LYS A 161 -3.23 -13.17 8.35
C LYS A 161 -3.86 -14.56 8.36
N ARG A 162 -5.07 -14.67 7.79
CA ARG A 162 -5.88 -15.92 7.88
C ARG A 162 -5.59 -16.90 6.75
N GLY A 163 -5.03 -16.39 5.65
CA GLY A 163 -5.03 -17.07 4.37
C GLY A 163 -6.39 -16.97 3.69
N SER A 164 -6.41 -17.09 2.38
CA SER A 164 -7.65 -17.08 1.61
C SER A 164 -7.53 -17.87 0.31
N LEU A 165 -8.66 -18.16 -0.31
CA LEU A 165 -8.74 -18.63 -1.69
C LEU A 165 -9.29 -17.50 -2.53
N ARG A 166 -8.55 -17.08 -3.55
CA ARG A 166 -8.93 -15.99 -4.42
C ARG A 166 -8.96 -16.45 -5.87
N THR A 167 -9.96 -16.00 -6.62
CA THR A 167 -9.99 -16.21 -8.07
C THR A 167 -9.27 -15.04 -8.73
N VAL A 168 -8.21 -15.35 -9.46
CA VAL A 168 -7.44 -14.39 -10.26
C VAL A 168 -7.76 -14.65 -11.72
N THR A 169 -8.09 -13.59 -12.44
CA THR A 169 -8.37 -13.65 -13.88
C THR A 169 -7.12 -13.20 -14.62
N VAL A 170 -6.53 -14.11 -15.39
CA VAL A 170 -5.38 -13.84 -16.26
C VAL A 170 -5.90 -13.71 -17.68
N ARG A 171 -5.58 -12.60 -18.32
CA ARG A 171 -5.92 -12.36 -19.73
C ARG A 171 -4.71 -12.69 -20.58
N HIS A 172 -4.90 -13.54 -21.55
CA HIS A 172 -3.96 -13.85 -22.62
C HIS A 172 -4.43 -13.15 -23.90
N ASP A 173 -3.59 -13.10 -24.93
CA ASP A 173 -3.88 -12.39 -26.19
C ASP A 173 -5.23 -12.75 -26.82
N HIS A 174 -5.66 -14.00 -26.68
CA HIS A 174 -6.90 -14.51 -27.29
C HIS A 174 -7.86 -15.18 -26.32
N ARG A 175 -7.54 -15.26 -25.00
CA ARG A 175 -8.40 -15.90 -24.02
C ARG A 175 -8.23 -15.30 -22.64
N THR A 176 -9.25 -15.48 -21.84
CA THR A 176 -9.27 -15.08 -20.42
C THR A 176 -9.46 -16.32 -19.56
N ASP A 177 -8.49 -16.62 -18.72
CA ASP A 177 -8.52 -17.77 -17.84
C ASP A 177 -8.71 -17.32 -16.39
N SER A 178 -9.55 -18.02 -15.63
CA SER A 178 -9.75 -17.77 -14.21
C SER A 178 -9.13 -18.90 -13.39
N HIS A 179 -8.24 -18.55 -12.48
CA HIS A 179 -7.51 -19.48 -11.64
C HIS A 179 -7.79 -19.23 -10.17
N GLN A 180 -7.99 -20.31 -9.40
CA GLN A 180 -8.02 -20.20 -7.94
C GLN A 180 -6.60 -20.20 -7.38
N VAL A 181 -6.26 -19.15 -6.66
CA VAL A 181 -4.98 -18.96 -5.98
C VAL A 181 -5.18 -19.14 -4.49
N LYS A 182 -4.43 -20.03 -3.88
CA LYS A 182 -4.39 -20.18 -2.42
C LYS A 182 -3.36 -19.23 -1.85
N ILE A 183 -3.81 -18.25 -1.10
CA ILE A 183 -2.96 -17.34 -0.34
C ILE A 183 -2.69 -17.99 1.02
N PRO A 184 -1.44 -18.36 1.36
CA PRO A 184 -1.12 -18.96 2.64
C PRO A 184 -1.22 -17.94 3.77
N ALA A 185 -1.62 -18.40 4.97
CA ALA A 185 -1.64 -17.56 6.15
C ALA A 185 -0.23 -17.14 6.55
N GLY A 186 -0.06 -15.84 6.88
CA GLY A 186 1.22 -15.26 7.23
C GLY A 186 2.07 -14.82 6.03
N ILE A 187 1.48 -14.74 4.84
CA ILE A 187 2.18 -14.23 3.66
C ILE A 187 2.58 -12.77 3.88
N THR A 188 3.76 -12.41 3.37
CA THR A 188 4.34 -11.07 3.52
C THR A 188 4.50 -10.37 2.18
N GLU A 189 4.75 -9.06 2.25
CA GLU A 189 5.03 -8.22 1.09
C GLU A 189 6.16 -8.79 0.22
N GLY A 190 5.97 -8.80 -1.10
CA GLY A 190 6.96 -9.22 -2.08
C GLY A 190 7.12 -10.73 -2.27
N GLN A 191 6.48 -11.58 -1.47
CA GLN A 191 6.52 -13.02 -1.69
C GLN A 191 5.86 -13.40 -3.02
N LYS A 192 6.42 -14.39 -3.72
CA LYS A 192 5.91 -14.88 -5.00
C LYS A 192 5.13 -16.17 -4.81
N LEU A 193 3.92 -16.24 -5.35
CA LEU A 193 3.10 -17.43 -5.46
C LEU A 193 3.26 -17.98 -6.87
N ARG A 194 3.75 -19.21 -7.01
CA ARG A 194 3.93 -19.90 -8.29
C ARG A 194 2.71 -20.76 -8.60
N MET A 195 2.21 -20.64 -9.80
CA MET A 195 1.16 -21.49 -10.35
C MET A 195 1.67 -22.19 -11.61
N THR A 196 2.00 -23.45 -11.47
CA THR A 196 2.64 -24.25 -12.54
C THR A 196 1.71 -24.43 -13.73
N GLY A 197 2.23 -24.20 -14.94
CA GLY A 197 1.52 -24.38 -16.20
C GLY A 197 0.35 -23.39 -16.42
N ARG A 198 0.40 -22.22 -15.78
CA ARG A 198 -0.63 -21.17 -15.91
C ARG A 198 -0.12 -19.90 -16.59
N GLY A 199 1.10 -19.95 -17.11
CA GLY A 199 1.68 -18.95 -17.99
C GLY A 199 1.30 -19.16 -19.45
N GLU A 200 2.03 -18.53 -20.37
CA GLU A 200 1.84 -18.69 -21.80
C GLU A 200 2.54 -19.96 -22.31
N HIS A 201 1.92 -20.65 -23.27
CA HIS A 201 2.47 -21.84 -23.92
C HIS A 201 2.99 -22.92 -22.94
N GLY A 202 2.31 -23.05 -21.77
CA GLY A 202 2.68 -24.02 -20.75
C GLY A 202 3.73 -23.54 -19.73
N GLY A 203 4.10 -22.26 -19.78
CA GLY A 203 4.91 -21.60 -18.75
C GLY A 203 4.19 -21.46 -17.41
N ASP A 204 4.83 -20.87 -16.44
CA ASP A 204 4.31 -20.66 -15.09
C ASP A 204 3.79 -19.25 -14.88
N LEU A 205 2.83 -19.10 -13.98
CA LEU A 205 2.36 -17.80 -13.51
C LEU A 205 2.95 -17.52 -12.12
N TYR A 206 3.66 -16.42 -11.99
CA TYR A 206 4.22 -15.93 -10.73
C TYR A 206 3.44 -14.69 -10.27
N LEU A 207 2.77 -14.80 -9.14
CA LEU A 207 2.04 -13.69 -8.52
C LEU A 207 2.84 -13.15 -7.35
N ARG A 208 3.32 -11.91 -7.48
CA ARG A 208 3.99 -11.20 -6.40
C ARG A 208 2.96 -10.58 -5.48
N VAL A 209 3.02 -10.90 -4.20
CA VAL A 209 2.12 -10.35 -3.20
C VAL A 209 2.43 -8.89 -2.92
N ARG A 210 1.37 -8.05 -2.98
CA ARG A 210 1.35 -6.66 -2.55
C ARG A 210 0.33 -6.51 -1.45
N LEU A 211 0.77 -6.12 -0.26
CA LEU A 211 -0.14 -5.89 0.84
C LEU A 211 -0.85 -4.54 0.67
N ALA A 212 -2.18 -4.59 0.71
CA ALA A 212 -2.99 -3.37 0.69
C ALA A 212 -2.71 -2.54 1.94
N LYS A 213 -2.63 -1.22 1.77
CA LYS A 213 -2.48 -0.30 2.91
C LYS A 213 -3.70 -0.40 3.82
N HIS A 214 -3.44 -0.54 5.12
CA HIS A 214 -4.51 -0.63 6.12
C HIS A 214 -4.71 0.72 6.83
N PRO A 215 -5.97 1.10 7.17
CA PRO A 215 -6.24 2.39 7.83
C PRO A 215 -5.59 2.54 9.20
N ASP A 216 -5.41 1.43 9.92
CA ASP A 216 -4.94 1.46 11.31
C ASP A 216 -3.56 0.84 11.49
N PHE A 217 -3.11 -0.06 10.59
CA PHE A 217 -1.89 -0.83 10.77
C PHE A 217 -0.86 -0.55 9.68
N GLU A 218 0.39 -0.45 10.07
CA GLU A 218 1.55 -0.53 9.21
C GLU A 218 2.18 -1.92 9.36
N VAL A 219 2.87 -2.40 8.30
CA VAL A 219 3.49 -3.73 8.30
C VAL A 219 4.99 -3.60 8.44
N ASP A 220 5.55 -4.34 9.38
CA ASP A 220 7.00 -4.49 9.59
C ASP A 220 7.34 -5.99 9.62
N GLY A 221 7.68 -6.54 8.45
CA GLY A 221 7.88 -7.97 8.25
C GLY A 221 6.59 -8.77 8.53
N HIS A 222 6.60 -9.55 9.61
CA HIS A 222 5.41 -10.25 10.11
C HIS A 222 4.66 -9.48 11.19
N ASN A 223 5.23 -8.40 11.72
CA ASN A 223 4.62 -7.61 12.76
C ASN A 223 3.67 -6.57 12.17
N LEU A 224 2.66 -6.23 12.94
CA LEU A 224 1.80 -5.09 12.70
C LEU A 224 2.18 -3.96 13.65
N VAL A 225 2.21 -2.74 13.16
CA VAL A 225 2.49 -1.53 13.94
C VAL A 225 1.21 -0.72 14.02
N TYR A 226 0.81 -0.36 15.23
CA TYR A 226 -0.34 0.47 15.53
C TYR A 226 0.07 1.69 16.32
N GLU A 227 -0.27 2.90 15.88
CA GLU A 227 -0.05 4.14 16.61
C GLU A 227 -1.23 4.38 17.56
N LEU A 228 -0.98 4.31 18.88
CA LEU A 228 -1.98 4.56 19.91
C LEU A 228 -1.84 6.00 20.42
N GLU A 229 -2.84 6.82 20.16
CA GLU A 229 -2.92 8.16 20.73
C GLU A 229 -3.40 8.09 22.18
N LEU A 230 -2.61 8.64 23.10
CA LEU A 230 -2.89 8.70 24.53
C LEU A 230 -3.09 10.16 24.96
N ALA A 231 -4.07 10.40 25.82
CA ALA A 231 -4.16 11.66 26.54
C ALA A 231 -3.01 11.76 27.57
N PRO A 232 -2.54 12.98 27.92
CA PRO A 232 -1.45 13.15 28.88
C PRO A 232 -1.72 12.51 30.25
N TRP A 233 -2.96 12.53 30.71
CA TRP A 233 -3.36 11.90 31.98
C TRP A 233 -3.39 10.37 31.91
N GLU A 234 -3.73 9.77 30.75
CA GLU A 234 -3.65 8.33 30.56
C GLU A 234 -2.20 7.84 30.57
N ALA A 235 -1.30 8.62 29.96
CA ALA A 235 0.12 8.32 29.97
C ALA A 235 0.73 8.46 31.35
N ALA A 236 0.34 9.50 32.14
CA ALA A 236 0.88 9.76 33.46
C ALA A 236 0.35 8.79 34.54
N LEU A 237 -0.96 8.50 34.51
CA LEU A 237 -1.64 7.72 35.55
C LEU A 237 -1.75 6.22 35.19
N GLY A 238 -1.54 5.88 33.93
CA GLY A 238 -1.86 4.59 33.40
C GLY A 238 -3.35 4.47 33.06
N ALA A 239 -3.67 3.56 32.12
CA ALA A 239 -5.04 3.33 31.68
C ALA A 239 -5.23 1.89 31.19
N GLU A 240 -6.47 1.46 31.08
CA GLU A 240 -6.84 0.25 30.35
C GLU A 240 -7.59 0.67 29.07
N ILE A 241 -7.03 0.30 27.93
CA ILE A 241 -7.52 0.79 26.63
C ILE A 241 -7.79 -0.38 25.69
N ALA A 242 -8.94 -0.35 25.02
CA ALA A 242 -9.29 -1.30 24.00
C ALA A 242 -8.64 -0.92 22.66
N VAL A 243 -7.66 -1.71 22.20
CA VAL A 243 -6.91 -1.50 20.96
C VAL A 243 -7.47 -2.41 19.88
N PRO A 244 -7.65 -1.93 18.65
CA PRO A 244 -8.05 -2.76 17.51
C PRO A 244 -6.95 -3.75 17.15
N THR A 245 -7.34 -4.92 16.69
CA THR A 245 -6.49 -5.92 16.04
C THR A 245 -7.21 -6.47 14.81
N LEU A 246 -6.54 -7.21 13.93
CA LEU A 246 -7.21 -7.87 12.80
C LEU A 246 -8.24 -8.94 13.21
N ASP A 247 -8.24 -9.36 14.49
CA ASP A 247 -9.21 -10.34 15.02
C ASP A 247 -10.28 -9.71 15.92
N GLY A 248 -10.35 -8.40 15.99
CA GLY A 248 -11.22 -7.66 16.88
C GLY A 248 -10.45 -6.79 17.88
N LYS A 249 -11.07 -6.39 18.97
CA LYS A 249 -10.44 -5.53 19.98
C LYS A 249 -9.82 -6.34 21.12
N VAL A 250 -8.71 -5.85 21.65
CA VAL A 250 -8.02 -6.41 22.82
C VAL A 250 -7.78 -5.29 23.82
N ASN A 251 -8.12 -5.52 25.09
CA ASN A 251 -7.80 -4.61 26.16
C ASN A 251 -6.33 -4.74 26.54
N ILE A 252 -5.63 -3.62 26.61
CA ILE A 252 -4.25 -3.55 27.06
C ILE A 252 -4.14 -2.61 28.25
N LYS A 253 -3.25 -2.95 29.16
CA LYS A 253 -2.93 -2.09 30.31
C LYS A 253 -1.73 -1.21 29.97
N ILE A 254 -1.95 0.10 29.98
CA ILE A 254 -0.90 1.10 29.82
C ILE A 254 -0.30 1.36 31.21
N PRO A 255 1.02 1.15 31.40
CA PRO A 255 1.67 1.47 32.67
C PRO A 255 1.70 2.98 32.90
N ALA A 256 1.63 3.39 34.15
CA ALA A 256 1.78 4.79 34.55
C ALA A 256 3.21 5.29 34.20
N GLY A 257 3.31 6.53 33.74
CA GLY A 257 4.58 7.14 33.36
C GLY A 257 5.15 6.67 32.04
N ILE A 258 4.31 6.12 31.14
CA ILE A 258 4.75 5.67 29.81
C ILE A 258 5.22 6.86 28.96
N ALA A 259 6.36 6.72 28.32
CA ALA A 259 6.90 7.75 27.42
C ALA A 259 6.29 7.69 26.02
N SER A 260 6.23 8.85 25.34
CA SER A 260 5.88 8.91 23.92
C SER A 260 6.92 8.17 23.08
N GLY A 261 6.47 7.39 22.08
CA GLY A 261 7.33 6.53 21.27
C GLY A 261 7.69 5.18 21.89
N GLN A 262 7.36 4.94 23.15
CA GLN A 262 7.59 3.65 23.80
C GLN A 262 6.71 2.59 23.16
N LYS A 263 7.28 1.39 22.89
CA LYS A 263 6.60 0.29 22.24
C LYS A 263 6.03 -0.70 23.24
N LEU A 264 4.77 -1.04 23.12
CA LEU A 264 4.13 -2.15 23.78
C LEU A 264 3.90 -3.28 22.80
N ARG A 265 4.11 -4.54 23.22
CA ARG A 265 4.01 -5.72 22.36
C ARG A 265 2.83 -6.60 22.79
N VAL A 266 1.94 -6.88 21.84
CA VAL A 266 0.85 -7.85 22.01
C VAL A 266 1.17 -9.08 21.15
N ARG A 267 1.54 -10.17 21.83
CA ARG A 267 2.01 -11.39 21.17
C ARG A 267 0.94 -12.05 20.31
N GLY A 268 1.36 -12.59 19.13
CA GLY A 268 0.51 -13.38 18.25
C GLY A 268 -0.60 -12.58 17.57
N ARG A 269 -0.51 -11.24 17.50
CA ARG A 269 -1.51 -10.37 16.87
C ARG A 269 -1.01 -9.70 15.60
N GLY A 270 0.13 -10.17 15.05
CA GLY A 270 0.63 -9.78 13.74
C GLY A 270 0.15 -10.69 12.62
N LEU A 271 0.93 -10.78 11.52
CA LEU A 271 0.66 -11.63 10.38
C LEU A 271 1.09 -13.07 10.65
N GLY A 272 0.22 -14.01 10.34
CA GLY A 272 0.46 -15.43 10.56
C GLY A 272 0.67 -15.80 12.03
N LYS A 273 1.44 -16.87 12.27
CA LYS A 273 1.71 -17.39 13.62
C LYS A 273 2.91 -16.71 14.30
N ALA A 274 3.80 -16.11 13.53
CA ALA A 274 5.07 -15.57 14.00
C ALA A 274 5.03 -14.07 14.32
N GLY A 275 4.01 -13.36 13.85
CA GLY A 275 3.91 -11.91 13.97
C GLY A 275 3.24 -11.45 15.26
N ASP A 276 3.65 -10.29 15.73
CA ASP A 276 3.09 -9.60 16.90
C ASP A 276 2.50 -8.25 16.51
N LEU A 277 1.67 -7.68 17.38
CA LEU A 277 1.25 -6.30 17.26
C LEU A 277 2.15 -5.43 18.15
N LEU A 278 2.83 -4.48 17.51
CA LEU A 278 3.65 -3.47 18.16
C LEU A 278 2.83 -2.18 18.26
N ILE A 279 2.56 -1.74 19.49
CA ILE A 279 1.80 -0.52 19.74
C ILE A 279 2.79 0.57 20.09
N ILE A 280 2.83 1.63 19.28
CA ILE A 280 3.65 2.81 19.53
C ILE A 280 2.78 3.89 20.16
N ASN A 281 3.12 4.29 21.38
CA ASN A 281 2.36 5.29 22.10
C ASN A 281 2.72 6.70 21.63
N LYS A 282 1.71 7.51 21.34
CA LYS A 282 1.83 8.92 20.98
C LYS A 282 0.99 9.78 21.93
N ILE A 283 1.64 10.57 22.75
CA ILE A 283 0.93 11.46 23.65
C ILE A 283 0.42 12.67 22.88
N VAL A 284 -0.89 12.90 22.93
CA VAL A 284 -1.57 13.97 22.20
C VAL A 284 -2.20 14.95 23.18
N VAL A 285 -1.87 16.22 23.04
CA VAL A 285 -2.44 17.30 23.85
C VAL A 285 -3.71 17.82 23.18
N PRO A 286 -4.82 18.07 23.92
CA PRO A 286 -6.03 18.63 23.34
C PRO A 286 -5.77 20.00 22.73
N GLY A 287 -6.14 20.19 21.45
CA GLY A 287 -5.96 21.48 20.76
C GLY A 287 -6.92 22.59 21.22
N LYS A 288 -8.06 22.22 21.83
CA LYS A 288 -9.03 23.15 22.43
C LYS A 288 -9.36 22.70 23.82
N ILE A 289 -9.25 23.61 24.77
CA ILE A 289 -9.58 23.38 26.18
C ILE A 289 -10.56 24.45 26.69
N SER A 290 -11.45 24.06 27.59
CA SER A 290 -12.34 24.98 28.28
C SER A 290 -11.59 25.79 29.36
N ASP A 291 -12.20 26.88 29.84
CA ASP A 291 -11.60 27.70 30.91
C ASP A 291 -11.40 26.91 32.20
N ALA A 292 -12.29 25.99 32.50
CA ALA A 292 -12.15 25.10 33.64
C ALA A 292 -10.94 24.16 33.51
N GLN A 293 -10.77 23.55 32.30
CA GLN A 293 -9.62 22.70 31.99
C GLN A 293 -8.32 23.51 32.04
N ARG A 294 -8.32 24.75 31.51
CA ARG A 294 -7.16 25.64 31.55
C ARG A 294 -6.67 25.85 32.99
N LYS A 295 -7.58 26.15 33.89
CA LYS A 295 -7.23 26.34 35.34
C LYS A 295 -6.57 25.09 35.94
N LEU A 296 -7.06 23.91 35.63
CA LEU A 296 -6.46 22.65 36.10
C LEU A 296 -5.06 22.44 35.51
N TRP A 297 -4.86 22.75 34.22
CA TRP A 297 -3.53 22.67 33.62
C TRP A 297 -2.54 23.67 34.22
N GLU A 298 -2.98 24.90 34.49
CA GLU A 298 -2.16 25.93 35.15
C GLU A 298 -1.81 25.56 36.59
N GLN A 299 -2.74 24.92 37.31
CA GLN A 299 -2.46 24.38 38.63
C GLN A 299 -1.43 23.26 38.58
N LEU A 300 -1.63 22.28 37.68
CA LEU A 300 -0.67 21.19 37.50
C LEU A 300 0.72 21.71 37.15
N ALA A 301 0.83 22.71 36.27
CA ALA A 301 2.09 23.32 35.89
C ALA A 301 2.82 23.99 37.03
N ARG A 302 2.07 24.58 38.00
CA ARG A 302 2.64 25.19 39.21
C ARG A 302 3.13 24.17 40.23
N GLU A 303 2.41 23.07 40.38
CA GLU A 303 2.74 22.02 41.35
C GLU A 303 3.80 21.03 40.82
N SER A 304 3.88 20.88 39.50
CA SER A 304 4.85 19.98 38.87
C SER A 304 6.27 20.56 38.92
N ARG A 305 7.22 19.71 39.35
CA ARG A 305 8.66 19.99 39.25
C ARG A 305 9.29 19.40 37.98
N PHE A 306 8.48 18.78 37.14
CA PHE A 306 8.96 18.11 35.93
C PHE A 306 9.34 19.13 34.87
N ASN A 307 10.58 19.07 34.40
CA ASN A 307 11.05 19.84 33.27
C ASN A 307 11.52 18.88 32.15
N PRO A 308 10.86 18.84 31.02
CA PRO A 308 11.22 17.92 29.93
C PRO A 308 12.51 18.27 29.20
N ARG A 309 13.18 19.36 29.61
CA ARG A 309 14.44 19.85 28.99
C ARG A 309 15.67 19.64 29.87
N ASP A 310 15.50 19.06 31.07
CA ASP A 310 16.60 18.69 31.97
C ASP A 310 17.29 17.39 31.54
#